data_92c47584fc72fd9251f999594ccd6584
#
_entry.id   92c47584fc72fd9251f999594ccd6584
#
_cell.length_a   1.000
_cell.length_b   1.000
_cell.length_c   1.000
_cell.angle_alpha   90.00
_cell.angle_beta   90.00
_cell.angle_gamma   90.00
#
_symmetry.space_group_name_H-M   'P 1'
#
loop_
_entity.id
_entity.type
_entity.pdbx_description
1 polymer ?
#
loop_
_entity_poly.entity_id
_entity_poly.type
_entity_poly.pdbx_seq_one_letter_code
_entity_poly.pdbx_strand_id
1 'polypeptide(L)'
;MLYDKASAYTYDSDKSAPKLAVIFPGIGYTADKPLLYYASRLARHYGYQILAVSYGTLPENVKGDHAKMKQAFELAYEQTEQALQDIDWNSYGSILFISKSIGTVIASAYASRHNIKGKSILFTPLTDTFSFTRPGSIAFHGTADPWAETDSIRTLAEQKEVPLFLTPNANHSLETGDVQADLSIIKATMEHVNRFIATP
;
A
#
# COMPACT_ATOMS: atom_id res chain seq x y z
N MET A 1 -25.93 24.04 2.18
CA MET A 1 -25.21 25.29 1.98
C MET A 1 -23.76 24.99 1.61
N LEU A 2 -23.48 25.03 0.34
CA LEU A 2 -22.24 25.29 -0.38
C LEU A 2 -20.93 24.60 0.10
N TYR A 3 -20.69 23.39 -0.44
CA TYR A 3 -19.32 23.00 -0.78
C TYR A 3 -19.12 23.31 -2.27
N ASP A 4 -18.63 24.51 -2.55
CA ASP A 4 -18.20 24.87 -3.89
C ASP A 4 -16.72 25.25 -3.86
N LYS A 5 -16.08 24.85 -4.96
CA LYS A 5 -14.76 25.13 -5.47
C LYS A 5 -13.68 24.05 -5.18
N ALA A 6 -13.70 23.06 -6.06
CA ALA A 6 -12.48 22.47 -6.54
C ALA A 6 -11.55 23.62 -7.01
N SER A 7 -10.55 23.94 -6.22
CA SER A 7 -9.46 24.79 -6.66
C SER A 7 -8.76 24.03 -7.78
N ALA A 8 -8.97 24.47 -9.01
CA ALA A 8 -8.18 24.05 -10.15
C ALA A 8 -6.73 24.49 -9.87
N TYR A 9 -5.91 23.56 -9.36
CA TYR A 9 -4.48 23.73 -9.46
C TYR A 9 -4.17 23.71 -10.96
N THR A 10 -3.79 24.86 -11.49
CA THR A 10 -3.19 24.98 -12.82
C THR A 10 -1.98 24.07 -12.83
N TYR A 11 -2.09 22.98 -13.57
CA TYR A 11 -1.00 22.09 -13.87
C TYR A 11 -0.01 22.89 -14.72
N ASP A 12 1.12 23.24 -14.12
CA ASP A 12 2.22 23.83 -14.84
C ASP A 12 2.70 22.77 -15.84
N SER A 13 2.66 23.10 -17.11
CA SER A 13 2.96 22.21 -18.24
C SER A 13 4.46 21.97 -18.37
N ASP A 14 5.12 21.68 -17.26
CA ASP A 14 6.50 21.17 -17.31
C ASP A 14 6.43 19.71 -17.83
N LYS A 15 7.21 19.42 -18.86
CA LYS A 15 7.15 18.23 -19.73
C LYS A 15 7.57 16.91 -19.03
N SER A 16 7.32 16.75 -17.75
CA SER A 16 7.56 15.48 -17.07
C SER A 16 6.40 14.51 -17.35
N ALA A 17 6.72 13.25 -17.65
CA ALA A 17 5.72 12.21 -17.83
C ALA A 17 4.81 12.10 -16.57
N PRO A 18 3.51 11.82 -16.73
CA PRO A 18 2.58 11.75 -15.61
C PRO A 18 3.01 10.71 -14.57
N LYS A 19 2.56 10.88 -13.32
CA LYS A 19 2.85 9.97 -12.22
C LYS A 19 1.56 9.29 -11.77
N LEU A 20 1.61 7.98 -11.51
CA LEU A 20 0.46 7.20 -11.05
C LEU A 20 0.75 6.52 -9.71
N ALA A 21 -0.14 6.71 -8.73
CA ALA A 21 -0.15 5.94 -7.50
C ALA A 21 -1.40 5.05 -7.47
N VAL A 22 -1.18 3.74 -7.29
CA VAL A 22 -2.27 2.76 -7.19
C VAL A 22 -2.37 2.26 -5.76
N ILE A 23 -3.59 2.33 -5.21
CA ILE A 23 -3.90 1.95 -3.83
C ILE A 23 -4.49 0.55 -3.81
N PHE A 24 -3.89 -0.36 -3.04
CA PHE A 24 -4.36 -1.73 -2.84
C PHE A 24 -4.79 -1.92 -1.38
N PRO A 25 -6.10 -1.88 -1.12
CA PRO A 25 -6.65 -2.05 0.23
C PRO A 25 -6.42 -3.44 0.82
N GLY A 26 -6.67 -3.57 2.12
CA GLY A 26 -6.79 -4.85 2.80
C GLY A 26 -8.25 -5.31 2.93
N ILE A 27 -8.48 -6.54 3.36
CA ILE A 27 -9.81 -6.99 3.77
C ILE A 27 -10.23 -6.20 5.01
N GLY A 28 -11.38 -5.48 4.92
CA GLY A 28 -11.87 -4.61 6.00
C GLY A 28 -11.04 -3.34 6.27
N TYR A 29 -10.00 -3.08 5.46
CA TYR A 29 -9.19 -1.86 5.54
C TYR A 29 -9.22 -1.13 4.20
N THR A 30 -10.23 -0.27 4.03
CA THR A 30 -10.48 0.48 2.80
C THR A 30 -9.46 1.58 2.55
N ALA A 31 -9.48 2.17 1.35
CA ALA A 31 -8.61 3.29 0.97
C ALA A 31 -8.81 4.56 1.83
N ASP A 32 -9.97 4.69 2.50
CA ASP A 32 -10.30 5.82 3.38
C ASP A 32 -9.76 5.66 4.81
N LYS A 33 -9.21 4.50 5.14
CA LYS A 33 -8.57 4.26 6.45
C LYS A 33 -7.23 4.99 6.54
N PRO A 34 -6.79 5.41 7.77
CA PRO A 34 -5.73 6.38 7.97
C PRO A 34 -4.44 6.15 7.20
N LEU A 35 -3.88 4.93 7.21
CA LEU A 35 -2.60 4.66 6.55
C LEU A 35 -2.67 4.89 5.04
N LEU A 36 -3.71 4.35 4.38
CA LEU A 36 -3.90 4.48 2.94
C LEU A 36 -4.36 5.89 2.57
N TYR A 37 -5.26 6.48 3.36
CA TYR A 37 -5.75 7.83 3.15
C TYR A 37 -4.61 8.87 3.16
N TYR A 38 -3.80 8.92 4.24
CA TYR A 38 -2.74 9.90 4.32
C TYR A 38 -1.60 9.64 3.34
N ALA A 39 -1.24 8.37 3.08
CA ALA A 39 -0.26 8.05 2.05
C ALA A 39 -0.71 8.49 0.65
N SER A 40 -1.99 8.31 0.32
CA SER A 40 -2.55 8.80 -0.95
C SER A 40 -2.55 10.34 -1.05
N ARG A 41 -2.80 11.02 0.08
CA ARG A 41 -2.73 12.50 0.13
C ARG A 41 -1.30 13.00 -0.08
N LEU A 42 -0.31 12.33 0.49
CA LEU A 42 1.09 12.62 0.25
C LEU A 42 1.47 12.36 -1.22
N ALA A 43 1.10 11.21 -1.79
CA ALA A 43 1.35 10.93 -3.20
C ALA A 43 0.75 12.02 -4.11
N ARG A 44 -0.48 12.44 -3.85
CA ARG A 44 -1.13 13.55 -4.58
C ARG A 44 -0.35 14.85 -4.46
N HIS A 45 0.18 15.16 -3.27
CA HIS A 45 1.00 16.35 -3.06
C HIS A 45 2.25 16.34 -3.95
N TYR A 46 2.82 15.16 -4.24
CA TYR A 46 3.95 14.97 -5.17
C TYR A 46 3.54 14.80 -6.64
N GLY A 47 2.30 15.13 -6.99
CA GLY A 47 1.83 15.15 -8.37
C GLY A 47 1.37 13.80 -8.91
N TYR A 48 1.20 12.77 -8.07
CA TYR A 48 0.64 11.49 -8.51
C TYR A 48 -0.88 11.59 -8.72
N GLN A 49 -1.33 11.06 -9.85
CA GLN A 49 -2.72 10.67 -10.02
C GLN A 49 -3.02 9.48 -9.11
N ILE A 50 -4.20 9.43 -8.50
CA ILE A 50 -4.54 8.38 -7.54
C ILE A 50 -5.63 7.48 -8.14
N LEU A 51 -5.34 6.18 -8.19
CA LEU A 51 -6.28 5.14 -8.53
C LEU A 51 -6.38 4.16 -7.35
N ALA A 52 -7.57 3.89 -6.85
CA ALA A 52 -7.78 2.88 -5.81
C ALA A 52 -8.44 1.64 -6.43
N VAL A 53 -7.83 0.48 -6.22
CA VAL A 53 -8.46 -0.80 -6.55
C VAL A 53 -9.55 -1.06 -5.52
N SER A 54 -10.70 -1.51 -5.99
CA SER A 54 -11.81 -1.93 -5.13
C SER A 54 -12.06 -3.42 -5.36
N TYR A 55 -12.02 -4.16 -4.29
CA TYR A 55 -12.42 -5.57 -4.33
C TYR A 55 -13.90 -5.68 -4.02
N GLY A 56 -14.63 -6.50 -4.78
CA GLY A 56 -16.00 -6.88 -4.46
C GLY A 56 -16.07 -7.78 -3.22
N THR A 57 -17.05 -8.66 -3.17
CA THR A 57 -17.21 -9.58 -2.04
C THR A 57 -16.03 -10.56 -1.98
N LEU A 58 -15.27 -10.49 -0.89
CA LEU A 58 -14.21 -11.44 -0.55
C LEU A 58 -14.68 -12.38 0.57
N PRO A 59 -14.08 -13.58 0.70
CA PRO A 59 -14.38 -14.47 1.82
C PRO A 59 -14.18 -13.80 3.18
N GLU A 60 -15.09 -14.04 4.09
CA GLU A 60 -14.99 -13.59 5.48
C GLU A 60 -14.26 -14.62 6.36
N ASN A 61 -13.81 -14.17 7.53
CA ASN A 61 -13.14 -15.02 8.53
C ASN A 61 -11.96 -15.82 7.95
N VAL A 62 -11.12 -15.13 7.16
CA VAL A 62 -9.97 -15.73 6.47
C VAL A 62 -8.77 -15.99 7.40
N LYS A 63 -8.74 -15.37 8.59
CA LYS A 63 -7.61 -15.49 9.53
C LYS A 63 -7.48 -16.94 10.01
N GLY A 64 -6.29 -17.52 9.83
CA GLY A 64 -6.00 -18.90 10.23
C GLY A 64 -6.55 -19.97 9.26
N ASP A 65 -7.23 -19.56 8.19
CA ASP A 65 -7.76 -20.45 7.15
C ASP A 65 -7.01 -20.21 5.83
N HIS A 66 -6.00 -21.03 5.55
CA HIS A 66 -5.17 -20.90 4.36
C HIS A 66 -5.97 -21.06 3.05
N ALA A 67 -7.01 -21.90 3.02
CA ALA A 67 -7.80 -22.10 1.82
C ALA A 67 -8.64 -20.86 1.49
N LYS A 68 -9.28 -20.28 2.51
CA LYS A 68 -10.03 -19.02 2.35
C LYS A 68 -9.11 -17.84 2.03
N MET A 69 -7.91 -17.77 2.62
CA MET A 69 -6.95 -16.72 2.32
C MET A 69 -6.49 -16.82 0.87
N LYS A 70 -6.21 -18.03 0.38
CA LYS A 70 -5.86 -18.27 -1.02
C LYS A 70 -7.01 -17.86 -1.96
N GLN A 71 -8.24 -18.26 -1.64
CA GLN A 71 -9.42 -17.85 -2.40
C GLN A 71 -9.60 -16.34 -2.42
N ALA A 72 -9.42 -15.66 -1.27
CA ALA A 72 -9.50 -14.20 -1.17
C ALA A 72 -8.43 -13.54 -2.06
N PHE A 73 -7.21 -14.06 -2.07
CA PHE A 73 -6.14 -13.57 -2.93
C PHE A 73 -6.50 -13.76 -4.42
N GLU A 74 -6.94 -14.95 -4.83
CA GLU A 74 -7.29 -15.25 -6.22
C GLU A 74 -8.38 -14.32 -6.75
N LEU A 75 -9.47 -14.16 -5.97
CA LEU A 75 -10.58 -13.27 -6.33
C LEU A 75 -10.15 -11.79 -6.40
N ALA A 76 -9.41 -11.31 -5.38
CA ALA A 76 -8.95 -9.93 -5.37
C ALA A 76 -7.90 -9.66 -6.47
N TYR A 77 -7.07 -10.64 -6.78
CA TYR A 77 -6.10 -10.54 -7.86
C TYR A 77 -6.78 -10.47 -9.23
N GLU A 78 -7.77 -11.34 -9.50
CA GLU A 78 -8.57 -11.31 -10.74
C GLU A 78 -9.27 -9.95 -10.93
N GLN A 79 -9.88 -9.42 -9.87
CA GLN A 79 -10.51 -8.10 -9.90
C GLN A 79 -9.49 -6.97 -10.12
N THR A 80 -8.28 -7.13 -9.61
CA THR A 80 -7.17 -6.21 -9.88
C THR A 80 -6.77 -6.23 -11.36
N GLU A 81 -6.64 -7.42 -11.97
CA GLU A 81 -6.37 -7.56 -13.41
C GLU A 81 -7.43 -6.83 -14.24
N GLN A 82 -8.71 -7.01 -13.91
CA GLN A 82 -9.81 -6.34 -14.60
C GLN A 82 -9.78 -4.81 -14.41
N ALA A 83 -9.50 -4.35 -13.18
CA ALA A 83 -9.50 -2.92 -12.87
C ALA A 83 -8.34 -2.16 -13.52
N LEU A 84 -7.22 -2.82 -13.78
CA LEU A 84 -6.00 -2.23 -14.27
C LEU A 84 -5.66 -2.58 -15.72
N GLN A 85 -6.52 -3.35 -16.42
CA GLN A 85 -6.27 -3.89 -17.77
C GLN A 85 -6.02 -2.82 -18.83
N ASP A 86 -6.66 -1.65 -18.70
CA ASP A 86 -6.60 -0.56 -19.69
C ASP A 86 -5.50 0.46 -19.39
N ILE A 87 -4.66 0.22 -18.37
CA ILE A 87 -3.59 1.14 -18.01
C ILE A 87 -2.36 0.89 -18.88
N ASP A 88 -1.98 1.90 -19.67
CA ASP A 88 -0.66 1.92 -20.30
C ASP A 88 0.41 2.35 -19.30
N TRP A 89 1.02 1.37 -18.65
CA TRP A 89 2.05 1.57 -17.64
C TRP A 89 3.29 2.32 -18.16
N ASN A 90 3.57 2.22 -19.47
CA ASN A 90 4.73 2.87 -20.08
C ASN A 90 4.50 4.38 -20.30
N SER A 91 3.26 4.84 -20.22
CA SER A 91 2.94 6.27 -20.31
C SER A 91 3.30 7.06 -19.06
N TYR A 92 3.58 6.39 -17.93
CA TYR A 92 3.90 7.02 -16.66
C TYR A 92 5.40 7.07 -16.41
N GLY A 93 5.91 8.25 -16.06
CA GLY A 93 7.32 8.44 -15.68
C GLY A 93 7.64 7.97 -14.27
N SER A 94 6.62 7.83 -13.41
CA SER A 94 6.80 7.31 -12.04
C SER A 94 5.54 6.57 -11.60
N ILE A 95 5.73 5.38 -11.04
CA ILE A 95 4.66 4.52 -10.52
C ILE A 95 4.91 4.26 -9.04
N LEU A 96 3.85 4.38 -8.23
CA LEU A 96 3.87 4.13 -6.80
C LEU A 96 2.73 3.17 -6.43
N PHE A 97 3.05 2.06 -5.79
CA PHE A 97 2.07 1.16 -5.20
C PHE A 97 1.97 1.42 -3.70
N ILE A 98 0.76 1.70 -3.21
CA ILE A 98 0.47 1.92 -1.79
C ILE A 98 -0.48 0.83 -1.35
N SER A 99 -0.04 -0.04 -0.47
CA SER A 99 -0.75 -1.29 -0.22
C SER A 99 -0.79 -1.65 1.26
N LYS A 100 -1.82 -2.41 1.66
CA LYS A 100 -2.04 -2.82 3.05
C LYS A 100 -2.50 -4.28 3.15
N SER A 101 -1.89 -5.07 4.07
CA SER A 101 -2.30 -6.45 4.37
C SER A 101 -2.27 -7.35 3.10
N ILE A 102 -3.34 -8.06 2.77
CA ILE A 102 -3.45 -8.84 1.54
C ILE A 102 -3.18 -7.99 0.29
N GLY A 103 -3.53 -6.69 0.32
CA GLY A 103 -3.22 -5.76 -0.75
C GLY A 103 -1.72 -5.65 -1.04
N THR A 104 -0.84 -5.92 -0.05
CA THR A 104 0.62 -5.94 -0.27
C THR A 104 1.04 -7.13 -1.12
N VAL A 105 0.41 -8.30 -0.91
CA VAL A 105 0.64 -9.49 -1.72
C VAL A 105 0.17 -9.26 -3.15
N ILE A 106 -1.05 -8.73 -3.30
CA ILE A 106 -1.69 -8.46 -4.59
C ILE A 106 -0.86 -7.45 -5.40
N ALA A 107 -0.51 -6.30 -4.80
CA ALA A 107 0.28 -5.26 -5.46
C ALA A 107 1.66 -5.77 -5.91
N SER A 108 2.36 -6.50 -5.02
CA SER A 108 3.68 -7.05 -5.33
C SER A 108 3.61 -8.13 -6.41
N ALA A 109 2.62 -9.03 -6.34
CA ALA A 109 2.40 -10.06 -7.36
C ALA A 109 2.05 -9.44 -8.72
N TYR A 110 1.15 -8.45 -8.74
CA TYR A 110 0.75 -7.74 -9.96
C TYR A 110 1.96 -7.04 -10.61
N ALA A 111 2.68 -6.22 -9.83
CA ALA A 111 3.87 -5.54 -10.32
C ALA A 111 4.93 -6.52 -10.84
N SER A 112 5.11 -7.66 -10.15
CA SER A 112 6.05 -8.71 -10.55
C SER A 112 5.66 -9.39 -11.85
N ARG A 113 4.40 -9.81 -12.00
CA ARG A 113 3.90 -10.55 -13.16
C ARG A 113 3.85 -9.69 -14.42
N HIS A 114 3.50 -8.41 -14.28
CA HIS A 114 3.45 -7.45 -15.39
C HIS A 114 4.77 -6.70 -15.61
N ASN A 115 5.83 -7.06 -14.87
CA ASN A 115 7.14 -6.42 -14.95
C ASN A 115 7.10 -4.88 -14.82
N ILE A 116 6.17 -4.37 -14.00
CA ILE A 116 6.00 -2.93 -13.77
C ILE A 116 7.08 -2.44 -12.81
N LYS A 117 7.86 -1.47 -13.24
CA LYS A 117 8.88 -0.81 -12.40
C LYS A 117 8.21 0.33 -11.63
N GLY A 118 8.43 0.39 -10.33
CA GLY A 118 7.87 1.43 -9.48
C GLY A 118 8.30 1.26 -8.03
N LYS A 119 7.96 2.25 -7.22
CA LYS A 119 8.15 2.22 -5.76
C LYS A 119 6.96 1.55 -5.09
N SER A 120 7.19 0.92 -3.92
CA SER A 120 6.12 0.28 -3.15
C SER A 120 6.17 0.65 -1.68
N ILE A 121 5.01 0.99 -1.12
CA ILE A 121 4.79 1.19 0.31
C ILE A 121 3.93 0.04 0.81
N LEU A 122 4.48 -0.74 1.74
CA LEU A 122 3.89 -1.98 2.25
C LEU A 122 3.48 -1.78 3.71
N PHE A 123 2.20 -1.50 3.96
CA PHE A 123 1.68 -1.41 5.32
C PHE A 123 1.25 -2.80 5.81
N THR A 124 1.82 -3.22 6.93
CA THR A 124 1.57 -4.52 7.58
C THR A 124 1.54 -5.68 6.56
N PRO A 125 2.67 -5.91 5.87
CA PRO A 125 2.75 -6.95 4.85
C PRO A 125 2.57 -8.34 5.47
N LEU A 126 1.98 -9.25 4.69
CA LEU A 126 1.98 -10.67 4.99
C LEU A 126 3.29 -11.30 4.50
N THR A 127 3.65 -12.48 5.01
CA THR A 127 4.88 -13.19 4.60
C THR A 127 4.95 -13.44 3.10
N ASP A 128 3.81 -13.79 2.48
CA ASP A 128 3.71 -14.06 1.03
C ASP A 128 4.06 -12.85 0.15
N THR A 129 3.95 -11.61 0.69
CA THR A 129 4.33 -10.38 0.01
C THR A 129 5.76 -10.45 -0.50
N PHE A 130 6.67 -10.96 0.32
CA PHE A 130 8.10 -10.96 0.05
C PHE A 130 8.51 -11.93 -1.06
N SER A 131 7.65 -12.89 -1.43
CA SER A 131 7.88 -13.74 -2.61
C SER A 131 7.89 -12.94 -3.93
N PHE A 132 7.23 -11.79 -3.95
CA PHE A 132 7.06 -10.95 -5.13
C PHE A 132 7.71 -9.57 -4.99
N THR A 133 8.13 -9.19 -3.77
CA THR A 133 8.68 -7.85 -3.49
C THR A 133 9.99 -7.63 -4.25
N ARG A 134 10.14 -6.42 -4.77
CA ARG A 134 11.29 -5.97 -5.55
C ARG A 134 12.01 -4.81 -4.85
N PRO A 135 13.26 -4.48 -5.23
CA PRO A 135 13.93 -3.25 -4.81
C PRO A 135 13.07 -2.00 -5.06
N GLY A 136 13.21 -0.98 -4.22
CA GLY A 136 12.37 0.22 -4.27
C GLY A 136 11.09 0.09 -3.44
N SER A 137 11.09 -0.79 -2.44
CA SER A 137 10.00 -0.95 -1.47
C SER A 137 10.42 -0.48 -0.08
N ILE A 138 9.44 0.00 0.72
CA ILE A 138 9.56 0.16 2.18
C ILE A 138 8.40 -0.57 2.86
N ALA A 139 8.63 -1.06 4.09
CA ALA A 139 7.62 -1.80 4.84
C ALA A 139 7.45 -1.26 6.26
N PHE A 140 6.22 -1.33 6.76
CA PHE A 140 5.84 -0.95 8.12
C PHE A 140 5.12 -2.11 8.78
N HIS A 141 5.53 -2.48 10.01
CA HIS A 141 4.95 -3.63 10.71
C HIS A 141 4.80 -3.33 12.20
N GLY A 142 3.69 -3.77 12.79
CA GLY A 142 3.42 -3.68 14.22
C GLY A 142 3.90 -4.92 14.95
N THR A 143 4.62 -4.77 16.06
CA THR A 143 5.20 -5.94 16.78
C THR A 143 4.17 -6.80 17.50
N ALA A 144 2.93 -6.33 17.66
CA ALA A 144 1.78 -7.10 18.15
C ALA A 144 0.80 -7.49 17.04
N ASP A 145 1.27 -7.53 15.78
CA ASP A 145 0.45 -7.91 14.63
C ASP A 145 0.12 -9.43 14.69
N PRO A 146 -1.17 -9.79 14.81
CA PRO A 146 -1.54 -11.19 14.93
C PRO A 146 -1.66 -11.93 13.57
N TRP A 147 -1.36 -11.27 12.44
CA TRP A 147 -1.45 -11.85 11.10
C TRP A 147 -0.11 -12.31 10.55
N ALA A 148 0.98 -11.73 11.03
CA ALA A 148 2.32 -12.08 10.60
C ALA A 148 3.30 -11.89 11.77
N GLU A 149 4.10 -12.89 12.02
CA GLU A 149 5.09 -12.87 13.10
C GLU A 149 6.22 -11.90 12.78
N THR A 150 6.61 -11.07 13.74
CA THR A 150 7.59 -9.99 13.54
C THR A 150 8.94 -10.50 13.06
N ASP A 151 9.45 -11.60 13.62
CA ASP A 151 10.77 -12.13 13.25
C ASP A 151 10.76 -12.71 11.83
N SER A 152 9.65 -13.32 11.42
CA SER A 152 9.46 -13.77 10.05
C SER A 152 9.46 -12.60 9.06
N ILE A 153 8.73 -11.52 9.38
CA ILE A 153 8.70 -10.30 8.55
C ILE A 153 10.08 -9.64 8.48
N ARG A 154 10.79 -9.57 9.61
CA ARG A 154 12.16 -9.01 9.67
C ARG A 154 13.11 -9.79 8.77
N THR A 155 13.15 -11.10 8.92
CA THR A 155 14.02 -11.98 8.12
C THR A 155 13.75 -11.84 6.63
N LEU A 156 12.47 -11.84 6.23
CA LEU A 156 12.09 -11.71 4.82
C LEU A 156 12.40 -10.32 4.26
N ALA A 157 12.19 -9.26 5.04
CA ALA A 157 12.52 -7.90 4.65
C ALA A 157 14.04 -7.73 4.44
N GLU A 158 14.86 -8.28 5.35
CA GLU A 158 16.33 -8.29 5.22
C GLU A 158 16.78 -9.04 3.96
N GLN A 159 16.24 -10.25 3.71
CA GLN A 159 16.56 -11.05 2.52
C GLN A 159 16.22 -10.34 1.20
N LYS A 160 15.23 -9.45 1.22
CA LYS A 160 14.77 -8.68 0.06
C LYS A 160 15.30 -7.25 0.02
N GLU A 161 16.17 -6.89 0.95
CA GLU A 161 16.74 -5.55 1.08
C GLU A 161 15.65 -4.46 1.18
N VAL A 162 14.53 -4.77 1.86
CA VAL A 162 13.42 -3.86 2.10
C VAL A 162 13.59 -3.17 3.45
N PRO A 163 13.77 -1.84 3.50
CA PRO A 163 13.74 -1.10 4.75
C PRO A 163 12.46 -1.37 5.52
N LEU A 164 12.58 -1.90 6.75
CA LEU A 164 11.46 -2.25 7.62
C LEU A 164 11.41 -1.32 8.84
N PHE A 165 10.25 -0.69 9.03
CA PHE A 165 9.96 0.16 10.18
C PHE A 165 9.03 -0.58 11.13
N LEU A 166 9.54 -0.90 12.32
CA LEU A 166 8.78 -1.61 13.37
C LEU A 166 8.12 -0.61 14.31
N THR A 167 6.85 -0.84 14.61
CA THR A 167 6.09 -0.07 15.61
C THR A 167 5.83 -0.96 16.83
N PRO A 168 6.45 -0.69 17.99
CA PRO A 168 6.27 -1.48 19.19
C PRO A 168 4.80 -1.54 19.63
N ASN A 169 4.34 -2.73 20.04
CA ASN A 169 3.00 -3.00 20.57
C ASN A 169 1.83 -2.66 19.62
N ALA A 170 2.09 -2.26 18.39
CA ALA A 170 1.05 -1.98 17.44
C ALA A 170 0.55 -3.27 16.75
N ASN A 171 -0.74 -3.27 16.50
CA ASN A 171 -1.46 -4.36 15.82
C ASN A 171 -1.35 -4.28 14.28
N HIS A 172 -2.18 -5.08 13.60
CA HIS A 172 -2.24 -5.12 12.13
C HIS A 172 -2.69 -3.81 11.47
N SER A 173 -3.23 -2.84 12.20
CA SER A 173 -3.57 -1.50 11.70
C SER A 173 -2.53 -0.44 12.06
N LEU A 174 -1.41 -0.82 12.68
CA LEU A 174 -0.42 0.03 13.34
C LEU A 174 -1.06 0.86 14.47
N GLU A 175 -1.96 0.26 15.23
CA GLU A 175 -2.67 0.84 16.36
C GLU A 175 -2.34 0.08 17.63
N THR A 176 -2.24 0.79 18.76
CA THR A 176 -1.98 0.24 20.11
C THR A 176 -3.26 0.18 20.94
N GLY A 177 -4.30 0.90 20.51
CA GLY A 177 -5.54 1.12 21.25
C GLY A 177 -5.51 2.36 22.14
N ASP A 178 -4.37 3.06 22.24
CA ASP A 178 -4.30 4.40 22.83
C ASP A 178 -4.35 5.45 21.68
N VAL A 179 -5.39 6.26 21.66
CA VAL A 179 -5.64 7.21 20.56
C VAL A 179 -4.50 8.21 20.37
N GLN A 180 -3.87 8.69 21.44
CA GLN A 180 -2.78 9.67 21.34
C GLN A 180 -1.49 9.02 20.81
N ALA A 181 -1.22 7.80 21.25
CA ALA A 181 -0.12 7.00 20.72
C ALA A 181 -0.37 6.69 19.24
N ASP A 182 -1.58 6.28 18.87
CA ASP A 182 -1.93 5.92 17.50
C ASP A 182 -1.80 7.12 16.52
N LEU A 183 -2.22 8.32 16.94
CA LEU A 183 -2.01 9.55 16.16
C LEU A 183 -0.51 9.86 15.98
N SER A 184 0.30 9.62 17.01
CA SER A 184 1.74 9.81 16.95
C SER A 184 2.41 8.79 16.01
N ILE A 185 1.95 7.54 16.03
CA ILE A 185 2.39 6.45 15.13
C ILE A 185 2.05 6.81 13.68
N ILE A 186 0.83 7.24 13.39
CA ILE A 186 0.43 7.65 12.04
C ILE A 186 1.33 8.79 11.56
N LYS A 187 1.58 9.81 12.40
CA LYS A 187 2.46 10.93 12.04
C LYS A 187 3.87 10.43 11.69
N ALA A 188 4.49 9.65 12.55
CA ALA A 188 5.84 9.11 12.33
C ALA A 188 5.91 8.24 11.07
N THR A 189 4.90 7.37 10.86
CA THR A 189 4.78 6.53 9.66
C THR A 189 4.70 7.40 8.39
N MET A 190 3.89 8.45 8.41
CA MET A 190 3.74 9.35 7.26
C MET A 190 4.99 10.21 7.00
N GLU A 191 5.80 10.49 8.00
CA GLU A 191 7.11 11.13 7.81
C GLU A 191 8.09 10.23 7.03
N HIS A 192 8.10 8.92 7.30
CA HIS A 192 8.86 7.95 6.50
C HIS A 192 8.33 7.83 5.08
N VAL A 193 7.00 7.73 4.91
CA VAL A 193 6.33 7.71 3.60
C VAL A 193 6.67 8.96 2.80
N ASN A 194 6.60 10.14 3.42
CA ASN A 194 6.90 11.41 2.77
C ASN A 194 8.34 11.45 2.25
N ARG A 195 9.33 11.08 3.07
CA ARG A 195 10.73 10.99 2.64
C ARG A 195 10.91 10.01 1.48
N PHE A 196 10.27 8.86 1.54
CA PHE A 196 10.36 7.84 0.50
C PHE A 196 9.76 8.29 -0.84
N ILE A 197 8.62 8.97 -0.83
CA ILE A 197 8.00 9.50 -2.06
C ILE A 197 8.85 10.64 -2.65
N ALA A 198 9.41 11.50 -1.80
CA ALA A 198 10.21 12.66 -2.20
C ALA A 198 11.55 12.28 -2.87
N THR A 199 12.09 11.10 -2.58
CA THR A 199 13.33 10.62 -3.22
C THR A 199 13.03 10.32 -4.70
N PRO A 200 13.93 10.63 -5.64
CA PRO A 200 13.78 10.28 -7.06
C PRO A 200 13.66 8.78 -7.31
#